data_fc737c2cfb7f8f7461c766d79228b636
#
_entry.id   fc737c2cfb7f8f7461c766d79228b636
#
_cell.length_a   1.000
_cell.length_b   1.000
_cell.length_c   1.000
_cell.angle_alpha   90.00
_cell.angle_beta   90.00
_cell.angle_gamma   90.00
#
_symmetry.space_group_name_H-M   'P 1'
#
loop_
_entity.id
_entity.type
_entity.pdbx_description
1 polymer ?
#
loop_
_entity_poly.entity_id
_entity_poly.type
_entity_poly.pdbx_seq_one_letter_code
_entity_poly.pdbx_strand_id
1 'polypeptide(L)'
;MPTFSQGIRSGAVERQGAAGLRMRLGSGPDAAAEARRAIAGLRADLDPPLMETLRLLVTELVTNSVRHTECDSLMLRVAIGRAAVLTEVTDEGPGFDAGAALKGELPDAHDPDSSWGLFLVQRLARDWGVKEDGASKRVWFELGRA
;
A
#
# COMPACT_ATOMS: atom_id res chain seq x y z
N MET A 1 -1.39 22.49 9.02
CA MET A 1 -1.41 21.19 8.37
C MET A 1 -2.81 20.86 7.90
N PRO A 2 -2.99 20.67 6.64
CA PRO A 2 -4.33 20.39 6.15
C PRO A 2 -4.85 19.07 6.65
N THR A 3 -6.15 19.01 6.81
CA THR A 3 -6.86 17.80 7.16
C THR A 3 -7.21 17.06 5.88
N PHE A 4 -6.79 15.82 5.77
CA PHE A 4 -6.89 15.10 4.52
C PHE A 4 -8.11 14.23 4.36
N SER A 5 -8.70 13.81 5.45
CA SER A 5 -9.75 12.82 5.37
C SER A 5 -11.10 13.37 4.98
N GLN A 6 -11.32 14.64 5.17
CA GLN A 6 -12.63 15.21 4.92
C GLN A 6 -12.90 15.37 3.44
N GLY A 7 -14.04 14.88 3.01
CA GLY A 7 -14.44 14.99 1.63
C GLY A 7 -13.85 13.94 0.70
N ILE A 8 -12.95 13.09 1.18
CA ILE A 8 -12.39 12.04 0.35
C ILE A 8 -13.40 10.91 0.23
N ARG A 9 -13.72 10.56 -1.00
CA ARG A 9 -14.63 9.46 -1.31
C ARG A 9 -13.85 8.26 -1.73
N SER A 10 -14.48 7.08 -1.61
CA SER A 10 -13.88 5.86 -2.14
C SER A 10 -13.56 6.05 -3.62
N GLY A 11 -12.36 5.69 -4.01
CA GLY A 11 -11.89 5.87 -5.38
C GLY A 11 -11.44 7.27 -5.75
N ALA A 12 -11.66 8.26 -4.87
CA ALA A 12 -11.18 9.61 -5.15
C ALA A 12 -9.67 9.67 -4.96
N VAL A 13 -8.99 10.32 -5.89
CA VAL A 13 -7.54 10.49 -5.86
C VAL A 13 -7.20 11.93 -5.58
N GLU A 14 -6.32 12.15 -4.64
CA GLU A 14 -5.88 13.48 -4.25
C GLU A 14 -4.36 13.56 -4.40
N ARG A 15 -3.89 14.52 -5.18
CA ARG A 15 -2.45 14.72 -5.37
C ARG A 15 -1.84 15.32 -4.12
N GLN A 16 -0.67 14.83 -3.76
CA GLN A 16 0.05 15.26 -2.57
C GLN A 16 1.26 16.07 -3.00
N GLY A 17 1.16 17.39 -2.92
CA GLY A 17 2.26 18.26 -3.34
C GLY A 17 2.54 18.13 -4.82
N ALA A 18 3.82 18.13 -5.19
CA ALA A 18 4.25 18.07 -6.58
C ALA A 18 4.11 16.66 -7.17
N ALA A 19 4.24 15.64 -6.35
CA ALA A 19 4.19 14.25 -6.81
C ALA A 19 3.67 13.37 -5.70
N GLY A 20 2.80 12.44 -6.06
CA GLY A 20 2.22 11.52 -5.11
C GLY A 20 0.70 11.49 -5.21
N LEU A 21 0.11 10.64 -4.41
CA LEU A 21 -1.33 10.53 -4.35
C LEU A 21 -1.79 10.08 -2.97
N ARG A 22 -3.07 10.30 -2.72
CA ARG A 22 -3.75 9.80 -1.54
C ARG A 22 -5.15 9.44 -1.97
N MET A 23 -5.59 8.23 -1.66
CA MET A 23 -6.94 7.82 -2.07
C MET A 23 -7.52 6.81 -1.10
N ARG A 24 -8.83 6.79 -1.04
CA ARG A 24 -9.55 5.77 -0.30
C ARG A 24 -9.95 4.66 -1.27
N LEU A 25 -9.70 3.43 -0.84
CA LEU A 25 -10.08 2.24 -1.61
C LEU A 25 -11.18 1.51 -0.85
N GLY A 26 -12.20 1.07 -1.55
CA GLY A 26 -13.12 0.11 -0.95
C GLY A 26 -12.38 -1.20 -0.70
N SER A 27 -12.74 -1.91 0.35
CA SER A 27 -12.05 -3.16 0.69
C SER A 27 -12.62 -4.37 -0.05
N GLY A 28 -13.15 -4.16 -1.23
CA GLY A 28 -13.69 -5.21 -2.07
C GLY A 28 -12.69 -5.75 -3.08
N PRO A 29 -13.15 -6.62 -3.99
CA PRO A 29 -12.26 -7.29 -4.94
C PRO A 29 -11.63 -6.35 -5.98
N ASP A 30 -12.16 -5.14 -6.14
CA ASP A 30 -11.64 -4.19 -7.14
C ASP A 30 -10.54 -3.27 -6.59
N ALA A 31 -10.24 -3.37 -5.30
CA ALA A 31 -9.33 -2.44 -4.65
C ALA A 31 -7.94 -2.40 -5.31
N ALA A 32 -7.36 -3.56 -5.58
CA ALA A 32 -6.03 -3.62 -6.19
C ALA A 32 -6.03 -3.03 -7.60
N ALA A 33 -7.08 -3.29 -8.37
CA ALA A 33 -7.18 -2.72 -9.72
C ALA A 33 -7.33 -1.20 -9.67
N GLU A 34 -8.10 -0.68 -8.73
CA GLU A 34 -8.24 0.76 -8.56
C GLU A 34 -6.91 1.39 -8.16
N ALA A 35 -6.17 0.74 -7.27
CA ALA A 35 -4.86 1.21 -6.85
C ALA A 35 -3.89 1.27 -8.02
N ARG A 36 -3.86 0.23 -8.85
CA ARG A 36 -2.98 0.21 -10.02
C ARG A 36 -3.31 1.33 -11.01
N ARG A 37 -4.59 1.59 -11.23
CA ARG A 37 -5.00 2.68 -12.13
C ARG A 37 -4.55 4.04 -11.60
N ALA A 38 -4.68 4.25 -10.30
CA ALA A 38 -4.25 5.50 -9.69
C ALA A 38 -2.73 5.67 -9.79
N ILE A 39 -1.99 4.61 -9.53
CA ILE A 39 -0.52 4.64 -9.60
C ILE A 39 -0.04 4.91 -11.02
N ALA A 40 -0.74 4.40 -12.01
CA ALA A 40 -0.38 4.66 -13.42
C ALA A 40 -0.32 6.16 -13.72
N GLY A 41 -1.06 6.98 -13.00
CA GLY A 41 -0.99 8.43 -13.13
C GLY A 41 0.32 9.04 -12.66
N LEU A 42 1.16 8.28 -11.96
CA LEU A 42 2.46 8.76 -11.46
C LEU A 42 3.61 8.41 -12.40
N ARG A 43 3.34 7.78 -13.54
CA ARG A 43 4.40 7.27 -14.41
C ARG A 43 5.34 8.37 -14.96
N ALA A 44 4.86 9.60 -15.03
CA ALA A 44 5.68 10.71 -15.49
C ALA A 44 6.77 11.09 -14.48
N ASP A 45 6.58 10.69 -13.23
CA ASP A 45 7.47 11.05 -12.12
C ASP A 45 8.41 9.91 -11.72
N LEU A 46 8.28 8.75 -12.34
CA LEU A 46 9.03 7.55 -11.95
C LEU A 46 9.63 6.85 -13.15
N ASP A 47 10.83 6.32 -12.98
CA ASP A 47 11.46 5.47 -13.98
C ASP A 47 10.64 4.20 -14.19
N PRO A 48 10.60 3.66 -15.42
CA PRO A 48 9.82 2.45 -15.68
C PRO A 48 10.13 1.27 -14.76
N PRO A 49 11.38 0.92 -14.46
CA PRO A 49 11.65 -0.19 -13.54
C PRO A 49 11.11 0.07 -12.14
N LEU A 50 11.23 1.30 -11.66
CA LEU A 50 10.71 1.68 -10.35
C LEU A 50 9.19 1.64 -10.33
N MET A 51 8.55 2.09 -11.41
CA MET A 51 7.11 2.04 -11.55
C MET A 51 6.61 0.58 -11.51
N GLU A 52 7.31 -0.33 -12.18
CA GLU A 52 6.94 -1.75 -12.16
C GLU A 52 7.02 -2.34 -10.75
N THR A 53 8.09 -2.01 -10.03
CA THR A 53 8.25 -2.48 -8.66
C THR A 53 7.15 -1.89 -7.76
N LEU A 54 6.90 -0.60 -7.88
CA LEU A 54 5.86 0.06 -7.11
C LEU A 54 4.49 -0.59 -7.37
N ARG A 55 4.18 -0.79 -8.63
CA ARG A 55 2.92 -1.41 -9.03
C ARG A 55 2.76 -2.81 -8.44
N LEU A 56 3.81 -3.61 -8.52
CA LEU A 56 3.79 -4.95 -7.95
C LEU A 56 3.55 -4.92 -6.44
N LEU A 57 4.34 -4.13 -5.73
CA LEU A 57 4.25 -4.10 -4.27
C LEU A 57 2.92 -3.51 -3.78
N VAL A 58 2.43 -2.48 -4.44
CA VAL A 58 1.13 -1.90 -4.07
C VAL A 58 0.01 -2.92 -4.32
N THR A 59 0.04 -3.61 -5.46
CA THR A 59 -0.96 -4.62 -5.75
C THR A 59 -1.01 -5.69 -4.66
N GLU A 60 0.16 -6.20 -4.29
CA GLU A 60 0.26 -7.24 -3.29
C GLU A 60 -0.15 -6.74 -1.90
N LEU A 61 0.28 -5.54 -1.54
CA LEU A 61 -0.03 -4.98 -0.25
C LEU A 61 -1.53 -4.68 -0.10
N VAL A 62 -2.14 -4.11 -1.13
CA VAL A 62 -3.58 -3.84 -1.12
C VAL A 62 -4.37 -5.14 -1.09
N THR A 63 -4.00 -6.12 -1.91
CA THR A 63 -4.67 -7.42 -1.92
C THR A 63 -4.61 -8.09 -0.55
N ASN A 64 -3.43 -8.05 0.06
CA ASN A 64 -3.24 -8.62 1.37
C ASN A 64 -4.09 -7.89 2.43
N SER A 65 -4.11 -6.58 2.38
CA SER A 65 -4.91 -5.78 3.32
C SER A 65 -6.41 -6.05 3.16
N VAL A 66 -6.89 -6.12 1.94
CA VAL A 66 -8.30 -6.43 1.66
C VAL A 66 -8.68 -7.80 2.23
N ARG A 67 -7.79 -8.77 2.04
CA ARG A 67 -8.05 -10.13 2.49
C ARG A 67 -8.19 -10.24 4.01
N HIS A 68 -7.47 -9.40 4.73
CA HIS A 68 -7.37 -9.50 6.18
C HIS A 68 -8.08 -8.40 6.96
N THR A 69 -8.59 -7.37 6.28
CA THR A 69 -9.27 -6.29 6.97
C THR A 69 -10.72 -6.62 7.26
N GLU A 70 -11.24 -6.03 8.32
CA GLU A 70 -12.68 -6.02 8.62
C GLU A 70 -13.29 -4.66 8.31
N CYS A 71 -12.50 -3.73 7.83
CA CYS A 71 -12.97 -2.39 7.48
C CYS A 71 -13.57 -2.36 6.08
N ASP A 72 -14.44 -1.38 5.86
CA ASP A 72 -15.08 -1.19 4.55
C ASP A 72 -14.14 -0.52 3.55
N SER A 73 -13.10 0.13 4.04
CA SER A 73 -12.18 0.87 3.18
C SER A 73 -10.78 0.91 3.75
N LEU A 74 -9.84 1.20 2.87
CA LEU A 74 -8.43 1.37 3.17
C LEU A 74 -8.00 2.72 2.64
N MET A 75 -6.94 3.27 3.21
CA MET A 75 -6.32 4.49 2.70
C MET A 75 -4.99 4.13 2.08
N LEU A 76 -4.80 4.50 0.82
CA LEU A 76 -3.53 4.35 0.11
C LEU A 76 -2.89 5.72 -0.03
N ARG A 77 -1.62 5.82 0.32
CA ARG A 77 -0.84 7.03 0.13
C ARG A 77 0.49 6.68 -0.51
N VAL A 78 0.85 7.43 -1.54
CA VAL A 78 2.16 7.32 -2.19
C VAL A 78 2.77 8.71 -2.19
N ALA A 79 3.96 8.83 -1.66
CA ALA A 79 4.70 10.09 -1.63
C ALA A 79 6.02 9.91 -2.36
N ILE A 80 6.25 10.71 -3.38
CA ILE A 80 7.45 10.63 -4.21
C ILE A 80 8.41 11.72 -3.77
N GLY A 81 9.50 11.33 -3.14
CA GLY A 81 10.56 12.21 -2.74
C GLY A 81 11.73 12.13 -3.71
N ARG A 82 12.80 12.89 -3.43
CA ARG A 82 13.99 12.89 -4.26
C ARG A 82 14.72 11.56 -4.26
N ALA A 83 14.86 10.96 -3.08
CA ALA A 83 15.68 9.78 -2.90
C ALA A 83 14.85 8.50 -2.76
N ALA A 84 13.56 8.62 -2.56
CA ALA A 84 12.72 7.46 -2.26
C ALA A 84 11.26 7.71 -2.57
N VAL A 85 10.54 6.61 -2.75
CA VAL A 85 9.09 6.60 -2.85
C VAL A 85 8.57 5.88 -1.61
N LEU A 86 7.76 6.57 -0.83
CA LEU A 86 7.12 6.00 0.36
C LEU A 86 5.69 5.64 0.02
N THR A 87 5.29 4.44 0.38
CA THR A 87 3.92 3.96 0.18
C THR A 87 3.36 3.43 1.49
N GLU A 88 2.12 3.80 1.78
CA GLU A 88 1.43 3.39 2.99
C GLU A 88 0.03 2.91 2.66
N VAL A 89 -0.38 1.82 3.28
CA VAL A 89 -1.77 1.36 3.27
C VAL A 89 -2.23 1.34 4.72
N THR A 90 -3.29 2.06 5.02
CA THR A 90 -3.83 2.19 6.37
C THR A 90 -5.22 1.60 6.44
N ASP A 91 -5.46 0.83 7.47
CA ASP A 91 -6.69 0.14 7.76
C ASP A 91 -7.11 0.56 9.17
N GLU A 92 -8.34 0.98 9.34
CA GLU A 92 -8.87 1.44 10.62
C GLU A 92 -9.72 0.35 11.27
N GLY A 93 -9.09 -0.64 11.82
CA GLY A 93 -9.83 -1.72 12.46
C GLY A 93 -8.91 -2.81 12.93
N PRO A 94 -9.45 -3.93 13.40
CA PRO A 94 -8.64 -5.05 13.85
C PRO A 94 -7.78 -5.67 12.74
N GLY A 95 -8.16 -5.50 11.48
CA GLY A 95 -7.32 -5.84 10.35
C GLY A 95 -6.67 -7.22 10.38
N PHE A 96 -5.66 -7.39 9.55
CA PHE A 96 -4.95 -8.65 9.44
C PHE A 96 -3.88 -8.81 10.52
N ASP A 97 -3.46 -10.04 10.76
CA ASP A 97 -2.37 -10.33 11.67
C ASP A 97 -1.02 -10.09 10.95
N ALA A 98 -0.56 -8.86 11.04
CA ALA A 98 0.71 -8.49 10.44
C ALA A 98 1.88 -9.19 11.11
N GLY A 99 1.75 -9.52 12.40
CA GLY A 99 2.83 -10.19 13.13
C GLY A 99 3.21 -11.52 12.51
N ALA A 100 2.24 -12.32 12.12
CA ALA A 100 2.52 -13.60 11.48
C ALA A 100 3.19 -13.40 10.11
N ALA A 101 2.73 -12.42 9.35
CA ALA A 101 3.30 -12.14 8.02
C ALA A 101 4.71 -11.59 8.10
N LEU A 102 5.06 -10.93 9.21
CA LEU A 102 6.37 -10.30 9.37
C LEU A 102 7.49 -11.25 9.78
N LYS A 103 7.20 -12.49 10.01
CA LYS A 103 8.22 -13.47 10.41
C LYS A 103 9.22 -13.78 9.31
N GLY A 104 8.98 -13.33 8.10
CA GLY A 104 9.87 -13.57 6.99
C GLY A 104 9.83 -14.99 6.46
N GLU A 105 8.88 -15.77 6.86
CA GLU A 105 8.71 -17.13 6.37
C GLU A 105 8.21 -17.12 4.93
N LEU A 106 8.66 -18.10 4.16
CA LEU A 106 8.17 -18.25 2.81
C LEU A 106 6.68 -18.57 2.81
N PRO A 107 5.88 -17.89 2.01
CA PRO A 107 4.47 -18.22 1.88
C PRO A 107 4.29 -19.62 1.34
N ASP A 108 3.24 -20.29 1.78
CA ASP A 108 2.86 -21.58 1.26
C ASP A 108 2.14 -21.39 -0.07
N ALA A 109 2.73 -21.91 -1.14
CA ALA A 109 2.16 -21.76 -2.48
C ALA A 109 0.80 -22.43 -2.63
N HIS A 110 0.48 -23.36 -1.75
CA HIS A 110 -0.81 -24.07 -1.78
C HIS A 110 -1.86 -23.44 -0.87
N ASP A 111 -1.48 -22.46 -0.08
CA ASP A 111 -2.39 -21.76 0.82
C ASP A 111 -2.80 -20.43 0.19
N PRO A 112 -4.10 -20.27 -0.17
CA PRO A 112 -4.56 -19.02 -0.77
C PRO A 112 -4.43 -17.80 0.16
N ASP A 113 -4.26 -18.04 1.46
CA ASP A 113 -4.13 -16.97 2.44
C ASP A 113 -2.67 -16.62 2.74
N SER A 114 -1.73 -17.18 2.01
CA SER A 114 -0.30 -16.89 2.18
C SER A 114 0.00 -15.42 1.93
N SER A 115 0.93 -14.88 2.72
CA SER A 115 1.28 -13.46 2.69
C SER A 115 2.42 -13.17 1.73
N TRP A 116 2.22 -13.46 0.44
CA TRP A 116 3.24 -13.17 -0.58
C TRP A 116 3.56 -11.68 -0.64
N GLY A 117 2.55 -10.83 -0.39
CA GLY A 117 2.74 -9.39 -0.44
C GLY A 117 3.83 -8.90 0.48
N LEU A 118 3.77 -9.28 1.76
CA LEU A 118 4.79 -8.84 2.71
C LEU A 118 6.13 -9.51 2.47
N PHE A 119 6.13 -10.75 1.98
CA PHE A 119 7.37 -11.40 1.58
C PHE A 119 8.08 -10.60 0.49
N LEU A 120 7.34 -10.18 -0.54
CA LEU A 120 7.92 -9.38 -1.62
C LEU A 120 8.38 -8.01 -1.14
N VAL A 121 7.63 -7.38 -0.25
CA VAL A 121 8.04 -6.10 0.34
C VAL A 121 9.38 -6.25 1.04
N GLN A 122 9.55 -7.29 1.86
CA GLN A 122 10.81 -7.53 2.55
C GLN A 122 11.99 -7.71 1.58
N ARG A 123 11.72 -8.31 0.42
CA ARG A 123 12.78 -8.59 -0.55
C ARG A 123 13.13 -7.40 -1.43
N LEU A 124 12.15 -6.58 -1.76
CA LEU A 124 12.31 -5.54 -2.78
C LEU A 124 12.37 -4.13 -2.23
N ALA A 125 11.82 -3.90 -1.06
CA ALA A 125 11.82 -2.57 -0.46
C ALA A 125 13.15 -2.28 0.23
N ARG A 126 13.55 -1.01 0.18
CA ARG A 126 14.73 -0.55 0.90
C ARG A 126 14.48 -0.53 2.40
N ASP A 127 13.26 -0.20 2.78
CA ASP A 127 12.84 -0.20 4.18
C ASP A 127 11.33 -0.46 4.20
N TRP A 128 10.82 -0.94 5.33
CA TRP A 128 9.41 -1.26 5.46
C TRP A 128 9.06 -1.44 6.92
N GLY A 129 7.77 -1.41 7.21
CA GLY A 129 7.33 -1.63 8.58
C GLY A 129 5.83 -1.70 8.71
N VAL A 130 5.39 -2.04 9.91
CA VAL A 130 3.99 -2.03 10.28
C VAL A 130 3.87 -1.20 11.55
N LYS A 131 2.90 -0.30 11.55
CA LYS A 131 2.62 0.52 12.72
C LYS A 131 1.17 0.30 13.12
N GLU A 132 0.97 -0.06 14.37
CA GLU A 132 -0.36 -0.18 14.93
C GLU A 132 -0.57 0.96 15.90
N ASP A 133 -1.72 1.61 15.81
CA ASP A 133 -2.03 2.77 16.63
C ASP A 133 -3.51 2.69 17.00
N GLY A 134 -3.78 2.08 18.15
CA GLY A 134 -5.15 1.89 18.61
C GLY A 134 -5.94 1.02 17.65
N ALA A 135 -6.93 1.60 16.99
CA ALA A 135 -7.80 0.89 16.08
C ALA A 135 -7.30 0.89 14.65
N SER A 136 -6.16 1.52 14.36
CA SER A 136 -5.66 1.58 13.00
C SER A 136 -4.37 0.81 12.85
N LYS A 137 -4.13 0.35 11.64
CA LYS A 137 -2.96 -0.43 11.29
C LYS A 137 -2.42 0.11 9.97
N ARG A 138 -1.13 0.43 9.95
CA ARG A 138 -0.47 0.98 8.77
C ARG A 138 0.68 0.06 8.37
N VAL A 139 0.66 -0.35 7.11
CA VAL A 139 1.79 -1.07 6.52
C VAL A 139 2.43 -0.13 5.50
N TRP A 140 3.74 0.00 5.54
CA TRP A 140 4.44 0.92 4.66
C TRP A 140 5.70 0.28 4.11
N PHE A 141 6.12 0.80 2.96
CA PHE A 141 7.43 0.45 2.41
C PHE A 141 8.03 1.66 1.70
N GLU A 142 9.33 1.60 1.54
CA GLU A 142 10.10 2.64 0.89
C GLU A 142 10.95 2.03 -0.20
N LEU A 143 10.86 2.58 -1.41
CA LEU A 143 11.68 2.17 -2.55
C LEU A 143 12.71 3.25 -2.81
N GLY A 144 13.96 2.85 -2.97
CA GLY A 144 15.02 3.80 -3.29
C GLY A 144 14.91 4.29 -4.73
N ARG A 145 15.25 5.55 -4.95
CA ARG A 145 15.37 6.13 -6.28
C ARG A 145 16.86 6.30 -6.59
N ALA A 146 17.23 5.92 -7.79
CA ALA A 146 18.62 6.05 -8.23
C ALA A 146 18.95 7.49 -8.63
#